data_d4bb1034f1f7548c378436557c9dec82
#
_entry.id   d4bb1034f1f7548c378436557c9dec82
#
_cell.length_a   1.000
_cell.length_b   1.000
_cell.length_c   1.000
_cell.angle_alpha   90.00
_cell.angle_beta   90.00
_cell.angle_gamma   90.00
#
_symmetry.space_group_name_H-M   'P 1'
#
loop_
_entity.id
_entity.type
_entity.pdbx_description
1 polymer ?
#
loop_
_entity_poly.entity_id
_entity_poly.type
_entity_poly.pdbx_seq_one_letter_code
_entity_poly.pdbx_strand_id
1 'polypeptide(L)'
;MGKFGCPSKFITMVRQFHDGMMVKVMDDGDESDAFPVTNGVKQGCVLAPTLFSMVFSAMLLDAFHDNEDEGFPLRYRTDGELFKLSRLKSVKKSRHTVIRDLLFADDCALNAKTQDKMQHQLDLFANSCDNFGLTISTKKTEVLFQPAPGRSYIEPDVNVKGEKLKAVDKFTYLGSTLSQKANIDIEINNRIAKASASFGRLRKSVWERRGLSLKTKLKVYRAVVLTTLLYASETWTVYTRHARQLNHFHMSCLRRLLRIKWQDKIPNTEVLERAGQQSVQTLLLKSPARWAGHVARMSDDRLPKQLLYGELQEGKRTVGGQKSASKTPLNPRSKNCKLRLTIGRF
;
A
#
# COMPACT_ATOMS: atom_id res chain seq x y z
N MET A 1 -9.55 16.89 -20.76
CA MET A 1 -8.78 18.10 -20.42
C MET A 1 -9.66 19.33 -20.36
N GLY A 2 -10.51 19.64 -21.37
CA GLY A 2 -11.41 20.80 -21.32
C GLY A 2 -12.33 20.83 -20.11
N LYS A 3 -12.96 19.71 -19.75
CA LYS A 3 -13.80 19.58 -18.53
C LYS A 3 -13.03 19.79 -17.22
N PHE A 4 -11.70 19.66 -17.23
CA PHE A 4 -10.81 19.95 -16.09
C PHE A 4 -10.26 21.39 -16.09
N GLY A 5 -10.80 22.26 -16.95
CA GLY A 5 -10.42 23.69 -17.02
C GLY A 5 -9.06 23.97 -17.67
N CYS A 6 -8.50 23.02 -18.42
CA CYS A 6 -7.26 23.28 -19.15
C CYS A 6 -7.48 24.30 -20.28
N PRO A 7 -6.57 25.29 -20.45
CA PRO A 7 -6.64 26.24 -21.54
C PRO A 7 -6.58 25.54 -22.91
N SER A 8 -7.33 26.06 -23.91
CA SER A 8 -7.40 25.48 -25.25
C SER A 8 -6.04 25.36 -25.92
N LYS A 9 -5.18 26.35 -25.76
CA LYS A 9 -3.79 26.35 -26.28
C LYS A 9 -2.99 25.15 -25.71
N PHE A 10 -3.13 24.86 -24.41
CA PHE A 10 -2.45 23.74 -23.78
C PHE A 10 -2.99 22.39 -24.29
N ILE A 11 -4.31 22.28 -24.48
CA ILE A 11 -4.95 21.10 -25.04
C ILE A 11 -4.44 20.83 -26.46
N THR A 12 -4.35 21.87 -27.29
CA THR A 12 -3.81 21.77 -28.66
C THR A 12 -2.35 21.30 -28.66
N MET A 13 -1.51 21.86 -27.79
CA MET A 13 -0.11 21.42 -27.67
C MET A 13 0.00 19.96 -27.26
N VAL A 14 -0.77 19.52 -26.27
CA VAL A 14 -0.75 18.11 -25.83
C VAL A 14 -1.21 17.19 -26.96
N ARG A 15 -2.25 17.59 -27.72
CA ARG A 15 -2.72 16.82 -28.88
C ARG A 15 -1.61 16.69 -29.93
N GLN A 16 -0.93 17.78 -30.28
CA GLN A 16 0.19 17.77 -31.26
C GLN A 16 1.35 16.85 -30.85
N PHE A 17 1.59 16.61 -29.57
CA PHE A 17 2.59 15.66 -29.11
C PHE A 17 2.17 14.19 -29.26
N HIS A 18 0.87 13.93 -29.42
CA HIS A 18 0.34 12.55 -29.46
C HIS A 18 -0.16 12.19 -30.88
N ASP A 19 -0.65 13.16 -31.65
CA ASP A 19 -1.14 12.91 -33.00
C ASP A 19 0.01 12.46 -33.91
N GLY A 20 -0.11 11.27 -34.50
CA GLY A 20 0.91 10.70 -35.37
C GLY A 20 2.21 10.27 -34.67
N MET A 21 2.18 10.04 -33.36
CA MET A 21 3.37 9.64 -32.61
C MET A 21 3.90 8.29 -33.08
N MET A 22 5.18 8.27 -33.48
CA MET A 22 5.93 7.08 -33.88
C MET A 22 6.99 6.77 -32.82
N VAL A 23 7.21 5.50 -32.53
CA VAL A 23 8.20 5.03 -31.56
C VAL A 23 9.08 3.95 -32.18
N LYS A 24 10.37 3.95 -31.78
CA LYS A 24 11.33 2.87 -32.05
C LYS A 24 11.77 2.27 -30.72
N VAL A 25 12.04 0.99 -30.68
CA VAL A 25 12.70 0.31 -29.56
C VAL A 25 14.20 0.31 -29.83
N MET A 26 14.98 0.68 -28.83
CA MET A 26 16.44 0.60 -28.86
C MET A 26 16.89 -0.43 -27.82
N ASP A 27 17.70 -1.41 -28.26
CA ASP A 27 18.29 -2.44 -27.40
C ASP A 27 19.72 -2.71 -27.85
N ASP A 28 20.65 -2.57 -26.93
CA ASP A 28 22.11 -2.80 -27.10
C ASP A 28 22.75 -2.15 -28.37
N GLY A 29 22.19 -1.04 -28.82
CA GLY A 29 22.66 -0.27 -29.99
C GLY A 29 21.89 -0.54 -31.29
N ASP A 30 21.03 -1.54 -31.31
CA ASP A 30 20.14 -1.82 -32.44
C ASP A 30 18.81 -1.05 -32.29
N GLU A 31 18.25 -0.60 -33.43
CA GLU A 31 16.96 0.08 -33.49
C GLU A 31 15.94 -0.74 -34.27
N SER A 32 14.71 -0.84 -33.74
CA SER A 32 13.57 -1.41 -34.48
C SER A 32 13.08 -0.45 -35.56
N ASP A 33 12.29 -0.94 -36.50
CA ASP A 33 11.45 -0.10 -37.35
C ASP A 33 10.51 0.77 -36.50
N ALA A 34 10.20 1.96 -37.02
CA ALA A 34 9.26 2.86 -36.36
C ALA A 34 7.82 2.32 -36.49
N PHE A 35 7.10 2.25 -35.36
CA PHE A 35 5.69 1.85 -35.34
C PHE A 35 4.82 2.93 -34.68
N PRO A 36 3.52 3.04 -35.08
CA PRO A 36 2.63 4.05 -34.54
C PRO A 36 2.21 3.71 -33.10
N VAL A 37 2.13 4.73 -32.25
CA VAL A 37 1.53 4.62 -30.90
C VAL A 37 0.13 5.21 -30.95
N THR A 38 -0.87 4.37 -30.88
CA THR A 38 -2.27 4.76 -30.99
C THR A 38 -2.92 5.01 -29.62
N ASN A 39 -2.36 4.47 -28.55
CA ASN A 39 -2.88 4.57 -27.18
C ASN A 39 -1.78 4.79 -26.14
N GLY A 40 -2.13 5.43 -25.03
CA GLY A 40 -1.26 5.60 -23.87
C GLY A 40 -0.42 6.89 -23.92
N VAL A 41 0.52 6.95 -22.98
CA VAL A 41 1.46 8.06 -22.83
C VAL A 41 2.88 7.54 -22.69
N LYS A 42 3.87 8.27 -23.20
CA LYS A 42 5.28 7.88 -23.13
C LYS A 42 5.75 7.83 -21.68
N GLN A 43 6.16 6.66 -21.20
CA GLN A 43 6.75 6.49 -19.88
C GLN A 43 8.05 7.33 -19.76
N GLY A 44 8.21 8.06 -18.65
CA GLY A 44 9.34 8.96 -18.42
C GLY A 44 9.13 10.38 -18.97
N CYS A 45 8.05 10.67 -19.69
CA CYS A 45 7.67 12.04 -20.06
C CYS A 45 7.17 12.81 -18.83
N VAL A 46 7.52 14.09 -18.73
CA VAL A 46 7.11 14.97 -17.61
C VAL A 46 5.59 15.11 -17.50
N LEU A 47 4.89 15.13 -18.64
CA LEU A 47 3.44 15.28 -18.69
C LEU A 47 2.67 13.97 -18.42
N ALA A 48 3.28 12.82 -18.69
CA ALA A 48 2.61 11.52 -18.64
C ALA A 48 1.90 11.24 -17.31
N PRO A 49 2.49 11.42 -16.12
CA PRO A 49 1.81 11.17 -14.86
C PRO A 49 0.56 12.04 -14.68
N THR A 50 0.62 13.30 -15.08
CA THR A 50 -0.51 14.22 -14.96
C THR A 50 -1.63 13.87 -15.93
N LEU A 51 -1.30 13.59 -17.20
CA LEU A 51 -2.28 13.19 -18.22
C LEU A 51 -2.94 11.86 -17.83
N PHE A 52 -2.16 10.89 -17.39
CA PHE A 52 -2.67 9.61 -16.90
C PHE A 52 -3.64 9.81 -15.72
N SER A 53 -3.27 10.61 -14.73
CA SER A 53 -4.15 10.91 -13.59
C SER A 53 -5.45 11.60 -14.02
N MET A 54 -5.41 12.49 -15.02
CA MET A 54 -6.61 13.14 -15.56
C MET A 54 -7.52 12.13 -16.28
N VAL A 55 -6.96 11.24 -17.10
CA VAL A 55 -7.73 10.20 -17.80
C VAL A 55 -8.38 9.26 -16.78
N PHE A 56 -7.62 8.78 -15.78
CA PHE A 56 -8.16 7.94 -14.72
C PHE A 56 -9.25 8.63 -13.90
N SER A 57 -9.06 9.91 -13.57
CA SER A 57 -10.10 10.67 -12.86
C SER A 57 -11.37 10.81 -13.69
N ALA A 58 -11.24 11.05 -15.00
CA ALA A 58 -12.39 11.11 -15.90
C ALA A 58 -13.11 9.76 -16.01
N MET A 59 -12.36 8.67 -16.12
CA MET A 59 -12.89 7.30 -16.17
C MET A 59 -13.65 6.94 -14.89
N LEU A 60 -13.12 7.28 -13.72
CA LEU A 60 -13.80 7.03 -12.46
C LEU A 60 -15.07 7.87 -12.28
N LEU A 61 -15.05 9.09 -12.76
CA LEU A 61 -16.27 9.93 -12.80
C LEU A 61 -17.32 9.32 -13.72
N ASP A 62 -16.91 8.82 -14.89
CA ASP A 62 -17.79 8.12 -15.83
C ASP A 62 -18.36 6.82 -15.23
N ALA A 63 -17.48 5.99 -14.62
CA ALA A 63 -17.90 4.72 -14.04
C ALA A 63 -18.89 4.86 -12.86
N PHE A 64 -18.74 5.90 -12.05
CA PHE A 64 -19.36 5.94 -10.72
C PHE A 64 -20.22 7.19 -10.46
N HIS A 65 -20.56 7.96 -11.48
CA HIS A 65 -21.31 9.22 -11.36
C HIS A 65 -22.61 9.06 -10.57
N ASP A 66 -23.34 7.97 -10.78
CA ASP A 66 -24.67 7.74 -10.18
C ASP A 66 -24.66 6.78 -8.97
N ASN A 67 -23.47 6.31 -8.54
CA ASN A 67 -23.33 5.24 -7.53
C ASN A 67 -22.37 5.63 -6.39
N GLU A 68 -22.60 6.78 -5.76
CA GLU A 68 -21.69 7.31 -4.72
C GLU A 68 -21.66 6.48 -3.41
N ASP A 69 -22.73 5.72 -3.11
CA ASP A 69 -22.90 5.03 -1.83
C ASP A 69 -22.31 3.60 -1.78
N GLU A 70 -21.70 3.13 -2.86
CA GLU A 70 -21.11 1.80 -2.91
C GLU A 70 -19.67 1.80 -2.38
N GLY A 71 -19.43 1.15 -1.26
CA GLY A 71 -18.12 1.08 -0.61
C GLY A 71 -18.24 0.87 0.89
N PHE A 72 -17.15 1.19 1.61
CA PHE A 72 -17.12 1.13 3.07
C PHE A 72 -17.42 2.51 3.68
N PRO A 73 -18.58 2.67 4.37
CA PRO A 73 -18.90 3.92 5.04
C PRO A 73 -17.99 4.11 6.25
N LEU A 74 -17.33 5.25 6.28
CA LEU A 74 -16.48 5.70 7.35
C LEU A 74 -17.13 6.90 8.03
N ARG A 75 -17.22 6.88 9.36
CA ARG A 75 -17.55 8.03 10.18
C ARG A 75 -16.30 8.62 10.78
N TYR A 76 -16.06 9.89 10.62
CA TYR A 76 -14.86 10.55 11.11
C TYR A 76 -15.13 11.94 11.68
N ARG A 77 -14.15 12.43 12.46
CA ARG A 77 -14.17 13.75 13.05
C ARG A 77 -12.74 14.23 13.28
N THR A 78 -12.30 15.22 12.57
CA THR A 78 -10.90 15.68 12.52
C THR A 78 -10.50 16.64 13.64
N ASP A 79 -11.49 17.22 14.37
CA ASP A 79 -11.24 18.11 15.49
C ASP A 79 -10.95 17.33 16.80
N GLY A 80 -9.97 17.79 17.58
CA GLY A 80 -9.62 17.29 18.92
C GLY A 80 -8.78 16.01 18.95
N GLU A 81 -8.89 15.22 20.02
CA GLU A 81 -8.00 14.09 20.31
C GLU A 81 -8.25 12.89 19.41
N LEU A 82 -7.17 12.22 18.99
CA LEU A 82 -7.19 10.94 18.27
C LEU A 82 -7.84 9.83 19.13
N PHE A 83 -8.50 8.88 18.46
CA PHE A 83 -9.05 7.64 19.04
C PHE A 83 -10.10 7.80 20.15
N LYS A 84 -10.69 8.96 20.32
CA LYS A 84 -11.76 9.20 21.29
C LYS A 84 -13.14 8.85 20.69
N LEU A 85 -13.53 7.58 20.76
CA LEU A 85 -14.74 7.05 20.11
C LEU A 85 -16.06 7.70 20.56
N SER A 86 -16.11 8.15 21.84
CA SER A 86 -17.30 8.84 22.35
C SER A 86 -17.64 10.09 21.53
N ARG A 87 -16.61 10.72 20.90
CA ARG A 87 -16.79 11.90 20.05
C ARG A 87 -17.47 11.58 18.73
N LEU A 88 -17.26 10.37 18.20
CA LEU A 88 -17.88 9.91 16.95
C LEU A 88 -19.38 9.58 17.13
N LYS A 89 -19.87 9.52 18.37
CA LYS A 89 -21.30 9.36 18.67
C LYS A 89 -22.11 10.65 18.46
N SER A 90 -21.45 11.80 18.36
CA SER A 90 -22.11 13.08 18.13
C SER A 90 -22.62 13.19 16.69
N VAL A 91 -23.94 13.23 16.50
CA VAL A 91 -24.58 13.30 15.19
C VAL A 91 -24.25 14.60 14.44
N LYS A 92 -24.19 15.73 15.17
CA LYS A 92 -24.00 17.07 14.56
C LYS A 92 -22.56 17.38 14.13
N LYS A 93 -21.55 16.69 14.70
CA LYS A 93 -20.12 17.02 14.49
C LYS A 93 -19.34 15.89 13.81
N SER A 94 -19.97 14.75 13.52
CA SER A 94 -19.33 13.67 12.76
C SER A 94 -19.63 13.84 11.27
N ARG A 95 -18.60 13.59 10.46
CA ARG A 95 -18.69 13.55 9.00
C ARG A 95 -18.67 12.10 8.53
N HIS A 96 -19.18 11.89 7.32
CA HIS A 96 -19.24 10.59 6.69
C HIS A 96 -18.49 10.64 5.36
N THR A 97 -17.84 9.56 4.98
CA THR A 97 -17.28 9.33 3.65
C THR A 97 -17.40 7.85 3.32
N VAL A 98 -17.39 7.54 2.04
CA VAL A 98 -17.41 6.16 1.55
C VAL A 98 -16.07 5.87 0.87
N ILE A 99 -15.46 4.74 1.22
CA ILE A 99 -14.24 4.27 0.58
C ILE A 99 -14.63 3.19 -0.41
N ARG A 100 -14.68 3.55 -1.69
CA ARG A 100 -15.05 2.67 -2.79
C ARG A 100 -13.81 2.16 -3.50
N ASP A 101 -12.89 3.04 -3.80
CA ASP A 101 -11.70 2.74 -4.59
C ASP A 101 -10.43 3.29 -3.93
N LEU A 102 -9.31 2.64 -4.19
CA LEU A 102 -7.97 3.10 -3.85
C LEU A 102 -7.10 2.94 -5.09
N LEU A 103 -6.51 4.02 -5.54
CA LEU A 103 -5.79 4.08 -6.81
C LEU A 103 -4.34 4.44 -6.62
N PHE A 104 -3.50 3.82 -7.40
CA PHE A 104 -2.10 4.17 -7.53
C PHE A 104 -1.60 3.83 -8.93
N ALA A 105 -1.42 4.84 -9.77
CA ALA A 105 -1.13 4.67 -11.19
C ALA A 105 -2.18 3.77 -11.86
N ASP A 106 -1.77 2.66 -12.46
CA ASP A 106 -2.61 1.62 -13.08
C ASP A 106 -3.17 0.60 -12.08
N ASP A 107 -2.65 0.56 -10.85
CA ASP A 107 -3.18 -0.32 -9.79
C ASP A 107 -4.46 0.28 -9.20
N CYS A 108 -5.59 -0.39 -9.40
CA CYS A 108 -6.90 -0.01 -8.84
C CYS A 108 -7.40 -1.07 -7.87
N ALA A 109 -7.80 -0.66 -6.68
CA ALA A 109 -8.42 -1.53 -5.68
C ALA A 109 -9.86 -1.07 -5.44
N LEU A 110 -10.83 -1.84 -5.93
CA LEU A 110 -12.25 -1.62 -5.66
C LEU A 110 -12.65 -2.29 -4.36
N ASN A 111 -13.56 -1.67 -3.63
CA ASN A 111 -13.98 -2.11 -2.31
C ASN A 111 -15.50 -2.18 -2.22
N ALA A 112 -16.04 -3.34 -1.81
CA ALA A 112 -17.46 -3.52 -1.60
C ALA A 112 -17.77 -4.34 -0.35
N LYS A 113 -18.98 -4.20 0.20
CA LYS A 113 -19.43 -4.96 1.37
C LYS A 113 -19.94 -6.36 1.00
N THR A 114 -20.54 -6.51 -0.17
CA THR A 114 -21.17 -7.75 -0.67
C THR A 114 -20.61 -8.10 -2.04
N GLN A 115 -20.80 -9.35 -2.44
CA GLN A 115 -20.42 -9.83 -3.76
C GLN A 115 -21.19 -9.09 -4.86
N ASP A 116 -22.51 -8.93 -4.70
CA ASP A 116 -23.35 -8.27 -5.71
C ASP A 116 -22.91 -6.83 -5.97
N LYS A 117 -22.60 -6.08 -4.90
CA LYS A 117 -22.04 -4.72 -5.04
C LYS A 117 -20.68 -4.71 -5.69
N MET A 118 -19.85 -5.71 -5.42
CA MET A 118 -18.54 -5.84 -6.08
C MET A 118 -18.71 -6.14 -7.56
N GLN A 119 -19.61 -7.05 -7.93
CA GLN A 119 -19.93 -7.34 -9.32
C GLN A 119 -20.43 -6.10 -10.05
N HIS A 120 -21.39 -5.39 -9.45
CA HIS A 120 -21.91 -4.16 -10.03
C HIS A 120 -20.83 -3.09 -10.25
N GLN A 121 -19.97 -2.84 -9.26
CA GLN A 121 -18.86 -1.91 -9.42
C GLN A 121 -17.86 -2.32 -10.51
N LEU A 122 -17.58 -3.62 -10.64
CA LEU A 122 -16.71 -4.14 -11.68
C LEU A 122 -17.32 -3.99 -13.07
N ASP A 123 -18.63 -4.20 -13.21
CA ASP A 123 -19.32 -4.03 -14.47
C ASP A 123 -19.31 -2.57 -14.93
N LEU A 124 -19.61 -1.63 -14.02
CA LEU A 124 -19.50 -0.20 -14.28
C LEU A 124 -18.06 0.22 -14.67
N PHE A 125 -17.10 -0.28 -13.91
CA PHE A 125 -15.70 0.02 -14.17
C PHE A 125 -15.22 -0.56 -15.51
N ALA A 126 -15.63 -1.80 -15.85
CA ALA A 126 -15.29 -2.44 -17.10
C ALA A 126 -15.89 -1.70 -18.31
N ASN A 127 -17.14 -1.25 -18.20
CA ASN A 127 -17.79 -0.45 -19.24
C ASN A 127 -17.07 0.89 -19.45
N SER A 128 -16.70 1.55 -18.36
CA SER A 128 -15.95 2.80 -18.45
C SER A 128 -14.55 2.58 -19.03
N CYS A 129 -13.84 1.50 -18.66
CA CYS A 129 -12.58 1.14 -19.30
C CYS A 129 -12.73 1.04 -20.82
N ASP A 130 -13.78 0.41 -21.31
CA ASP A 130 -14.03 0.31 -22.75
C ASP A 130 -14.26 1.67 -23.39
N ASN A 131 -15.05 2.53 -22.75
CA ASN A 131 -15.30 3.91 -23.23
C ASN A 131 -14.00 4.72 -23.36
N PHE A 132 -13.00 4.43 -22.51
CA PHE A 132 -11.69 5.10 -22.53
C PHE A 132 -10.61 4.32 -23.27
N GLY A 133 -10.94 3.21 -23.94
CA GLY A 133 -10.01 2.38 -24.70
C GLY A 133 -8.98 1.65 -23.83
N LEU A 134 -9.32 1.38 -22.55
CA LEU A 134 -8.48 0.64 -21.61
C LEU A 134 -8.94 -0.81 -21.51
N THR A 135 -8.01 -1.70 -21.28
CA THR A 135 -8.30 -3.15 -21.13
C THR A 135 -7.94 -3.62 -19.74
N ILE A 136 -8.90 -4.22 -19.03
CA ILE A 136 -8.66 -4.85 -17.73
C ILE A 136 -7.91 -6.16 -17.93
N SER A 137 -6.78 -6.32 -17.23
CA SER A 137 -6.01 -7.57 -17.26
C SER A 137 -6.60 -8.60 -16.31
N THR A 138 -7.52 -9.45 -16.77
CA THR A 138 -8.16 -10.50 -15.97
C THR A 138 -7.16 -11.49 -15.37
N LYS A 139 -6.03 -11.72 -16.05
CA LYS A 139 -4.92 -12.57 -15.55
C LYS A 139 -4.21 -12.01 -14.33
N LYS A 140 -4.21 -10.68 -14.15
CA LYS A 140 -3.57 -9.97 -13.02
C LYS A 140 -4.57 -9.51 -11.98
N THR A 141 -5.86 -9.49 -12.33
CA THR A 141 -6.93 -9.07 -11.45
C THR A 141 -7.33 -10.23 -10.54
N GLU A 142 -7.31 -10.00 -9.24
CA GLU A 142 -7.59 -11.02 -8.22
C GLU A 142 -8.62 -10.49 -7.22
N VAL A 143 -9.42 -11.39 -6.64
CA VAL A 143 -10.43 -11.06 -5.63
C VAL A 143 -9.95 -11.55 -4.28
N LEU A 144 -9.86 -10.64 -3.30
CA LEU A 144 -9.60 -10.99 -1.90
C LEU A 144 -10.85 -10.79 -1.06
N PHE A 145 -11.46 -11.89 -0.61
CA PHE A 145 -12.60 -11.84 0.29
C PHE A 145 -12.19 -12.09 1.74
N GLN A 146 -12.58 -11.16 2.61
CA GLN A 146 -12.37 -11.27 4.06
C GLN A 146 -13.71 -11.46 4.76
N PRO A 147 -14.05 -12.67 5.23
CA PRO A 147 -15.32 -12.93 5.91
C PRO A 147 -15.43 -12.13 7.21
N ALA A 148 -16.67 -11.81 7.62
CA ALA A 148 -16.91 -11.20 8.92
C ALA A 148 -16.45 -12.14 10.04
N PRO A 149 -16.03 -11.61 11.21
CA PRO A 149 -15.67 -12.45 12.35
C PRO A 149 -16.79 -13.44 12.70
N GLY A 150 -16.43 -14.72 12.80
CA GLY A 150 -17.38 -15.80 13.13
C GLY A 150 -18.22 -16.33 11.95
N ARG A 151 -17.99 -15.83 10.74
CA ARG A 151 -18.61 -16.40 9.53
C ARG A 151 -17.63 -17.30 8.78
N SER A 152 -18.16 -18.36 8.18
CA SER A 152 -17.41 -19.25 7.30
C SER A 152 -16.98 -18.51 6.03
N TYR A 153 -15.86 -18.92 5.47
CA TYR A 153 -15.42 -18.46 4.15
C TYR A 153 -16.31 -19.10 3.08
N ILE A 154 -16.80 -18.26 2.18
CA ILE A 154 -17.47 -18.69 0.94
C ILE A 154 -16.63 -18.07 -0.17
N GLU A 155 -16.21 -18.89 -1.12
CA GLU A 155 -15.44 -18.39 -2.27
C GLU A 155 -16.30 -17.41 -3.07
N PRO A 156 -15.81 -16.19 -3.33
CA PRO A 156 -16.54 -15.21 -4.11
C PRO A 156 -16.58 -15.63 -5.58
N ASP A 157 -17.75 -15.47 -6.20
CA ASP A 157 -17.95 -15.65 -7.63
C ASP A 157 -18.15 -14.29 -8.29
N VAL A 158 -17.05 -13.74 -8.82
CA VAL A 158 -17.02 -12.40 -9.41
C VAL A 158 -16.37 -12.50 -10.78
N ASN A 159 -16.98 -11.82 -11.76
CA ASN A 159 -16.60 -11.93 -13.16
C ASN A 159 -16.29 -10.55 -13.76
N VAL A 160 -15.42 -10.49 -14.76
CA VAL A 160 -15.21 -9.33 -15.61
C VAL A 160 -15.46 -9.75 -17.05
N LYS A 161 -16.47 -9.15 -17.69
CA LYS A 161 -16.84 -9.48 -19.08
C LYS A 161 -17.05 -10.98 -19.34
N GLY A 162 -17.63 -11.68 -18.37
CA GLY A 162 -17.89 -13.12 -18.45
C GLY A 162 -16.69 -14.01 -18.08
N GLU A 163 -15.52 -13.45 -17.81
CA GLU A 163 -14.35 -14.19 -17.33
C GLU A 163 -14.29 -14.14 -15.80
N LYS A 164 -14.32 -15.31 -15.16
CA LYS A 164 -14.27 -15.45 -13.71
C LYS A 164 -12.91 -15.00 -13.15
N LEU A 165 -12.93 -14.10 -12.18
CA LEU A 165 -11.74 -13.66 -11.50
C LEU A 165 -11.26 -14.70 -10.47
N LYS A 166 -9.95 -14.78 -10.32
CA LYS A 166 -9.31 -15.68 -9.37
C LYS A 166 -9.48 -15.18 -7.94
N ALA A 167 -10.12 -15.98 -7.09
CA ALA A 167 -10.14 -15.74 -5.65
C ALA A 167 -8.80 -16.14 -5.02
N VAL A 168 -8.26 -15.27 -4.13
CA VAL A 168 -6.96 -15.49 -3.49
C VAL A 168 -7.05 -15.31 -1.97
N ASP A 169 -6.24 -16.06 -1.23
CA ASP A 169 -6.08 -15.94 0.23
C ASP A 169 -5.08 -14.86 0.64
N LYS A 170 -4.23 -14.44 -0.28
CA LYS A 170 -3.19 -13.43 -0.12
C LYS A 170 -3.07 -12.58 -1.35
N PHE A 171 -2.96 -11.29 -1.15
CA PHE A 171 -2.78 -10.33 -2.23
C PHE A 171 -1.70 -9.32 -1.88
N THR A 172 -0.85 -8.97 -2.85
CA THR A 172 0.18 -7.94 -2.65
C THR A 172 -0.22 -6.66 -3.34
N TYR A 173 -0.55 -5.63 -2.56
CA TYR A 173 -0.89 -4.29 -3.04
C TYR A 173 0.15 -3.27 -2.61
N LEU A 174 0.70 -2.52 -3.56
CA LEU A 174 1.78 -1.52 -3.33
C LEU A 174 2.94 -2.08 -2.51
N GLY A 175 3.26 -3.35 -2.74
CA GLY A 175 4.35 -4.02 -2.04
C GLY A 175 4.00 -4.58 -0.65
N SER A 176 2.84 -4.29 -0.06
CA SER A 176 2.35 -4.86 1.20
C SER A 176 1.44 -6.05 0.94
N THR A 177 1.56 -7.09 1.74
CA THR A 177 0.76 -8.31 1.60
C THR A 177 -0.45 -8.27 2.50
N LEU A 178 -1.63 -8.30 1.89
CA LEU A 178 -2.92 -8.45 2.56
C LEU A 178 -3.28 -9.93 2.63
N SER A 179 -3.97 -10.34 3.67
CA SER A 179 -4.42 -11.73 3.83
C SER A 179 -5.91 -11.81 4.16
N GLN A 180 -6.54 -12.90 3.73
CA GLN A 180 -7.93 -13.23 4.04
C GLN A 180 -8.21 -13.20 5.55
N LYS A 181 -7.28 -13.71 6.36
CA LYS A 181 -7.40 -13.74 7.82
C LYS A 181 -7.16 -12.37 8.48
N ALA A 182 -6.83 -11.35 7.71
CA ALA A 182 -6.54 -9.99 8.17
C ALA A 182 -5.52 -9.96 9.34
N ASN A 183 -4.52 -10.85 9.32
CA ASN A 183 -3.40 -10.88 10.25
C ASN A 183 -2.11 -10.41 9.56
N ILE A 184 -1.16 -9.96 10.36
CA ILE A 184 0.11 -9.41 9.87
C ILE A 184 1.22 -10.47 9.73
N ASP A 185 0.98 -11.70 10.17
CA ASP A 185 2.02 -12.74 10.21
C ASP A 185 2.64 -12.99 8.83
N ILE A 186 1.80 -13.03 7.79
CA ILE A 186 2.24 -13.25 6.41
C ILE A 186 3.11 -12.09 5.92
N GLU A 187 2.70 -10.86 6.18
CA GLU A 187 3.48 -9.68 5.80
C GLU A 187 4.86 -9.69 6.49
N ILE A 188 4.93 -9.94 7.79
CA ILE A 188 6.19 -10.02 8.53
C ILE A 188 7.13 -11.08 7.93
N ASN A 189 6.62 -12.28 7.66
CA ASN A 189 7.40 -13.36 7.06
C ASN A 189 7.91 -12.98 5.67
N ASN A 190 7.07 -12.37 4.83
CA ASN A 190 7.45 -11.89 3.51
C ASN A 190 8.52 -10.79 3.59
N ARG A 191 8.43 -9.88 4.56
CA ARG A 191 9.45 -8.84 4.76
C ARG A 191 10.80 -9.41 5.16
N ILE A 192 10.80 -10.36 6.09
CA ILE A 192 12.02 -11.06 6.51
C ILE A 192 12.63 -11.80 5.32
N ALA A 193 11.84 -12.51 4.51
CA ALA A 193 12.31 -13.20 3.33
C ALA A 193 12.91 -12.23 2.29
N LYS A 194 12.23 -11.12 1.96
CA LYS A 194 12.70 -10.09 1.05
C LYS A 194 13.99 -9.42 1.55
N ALA A 195 14.05 -9.08 2.83
CA ALA A 195 15.23 -8.49 3.45
C ALA A 195 16.42 -9.49 3.49
N SER A 196 16.15 -10.77 3.75
CA SER A 196 17.16 -11.84 3.71
C SER A 196 17.73 -12.02 2.30
N ALA A 197 16.88 -12.04 1.28
CA ALA A 197 17.31 -12.09 -0.12
C ALA A 197 18.14 -10.87 -0.50
N SER A 198 17.73 -9.66 -0.07
CA SER A 198 18.50 -8.42 -0.31
C SER A 198 19.84 -8.45 0.39
N PHE A 199 19.90 -8.92 1.64
CA PHE A 199 21.17 -9.11 2.35
C PHE A 199 22.07 -10.12 1.64
N GLY A 200 21.52 -11.25 1.19
CA GLY A 200 22.25 -12.28 0.47
C GLY A 200 22.85 -11.80 -0.85
N ARG A 201 22.09 -11.06 -1.67
CA ARG A 201 22.56 -10.49 -2.95
C ARG A 201 23.75 -9.54 -2.78
N LEU A 202 23.81 -8.82 -1.67
CA LEU A 202 24.90 -7.88 -1.39
C LEU A 202 26.15 -8.54 -0.78
N ARG A 203 26.14 -9.86 -0.59
CA ARG A 203 27.22 -10.57 0.11
C ARG A 203 28.58 -10.34 -0.53
N LYS A 204 28.76 -10.71 -1.79
CA LYS A 204 30.04 -10.59 -2.51
C LYS A 204 30.41 -9.15 -2.81
N SER A 205 29.42 -8.34 -3.25
CA SER A 205 29.65 -6.97 -3.71
C SER A 205 29.88 -5.96 -2.58
N VAL A 206 29.32 -6.20 -1.39
CA VAL A 206 29.36 -5.24 -0.28
C VAL A 206 29.94 -5.86 1.00
N TRP A 207 29.33 -6.95 1.53
CA TRP A 207 29.67 -7.40 2.88
C TRP A 207 31.07 -8.01 2.97
N GLU A 208 31.47 -8.79 1.98
CA GLU A 208 32.77 -9.46 1.92
C GLU A 208 33.86 -8.61 1.24
N ARG A 209 33.48 -7.50 0.59
CA ARG A 209 34.44 -6.64 -0.11
C ARG A 209 35.41 -5.96 0.87
N ARG A 210 36.73 -6.17 0.67
CA ARG A 210 37.76 -5.67 1.57
C ARG A 210 37.93 -4.14 1.51
N GLY A 211 37.77 -3.51 0.35
CA GLY A 211 37.94 -2.06 0.17
C GLY A 211 36.83 -1.18 0.72
N LEU A 212 35.75 -1.76 1.32
CA LEU A 212 34.64 -1.00 1.91
C LEU A 212 34.78 -0.93 3.43
N SER A 213 34.73 0.30 3.97
CA SER A 213 34.73 0.52 5.41
C SER A 213 33.43 -0.05 6.08
N LEU A 214 33.52 -0.43 7.34
CA LEU A 214 32.38 -0.86 8.11
C LEU A 214 31.26 0.21 8.13
N LYS A 215 31.60 1.48 8.27
CA LYS A 215 30.68 2.61 8.22
C LYS A 215 29.87 2.62 6.91
N THR A 216 30.51 2.37 5.78
CA THR A 216 29.87 2.28 4.46
C THR A 216 28.93 1.07 4.40
N LYS A 217 29.39 -0.11 4.84
CA LYS A 217 28.57 -1.32 4.89
C LYS A 217 27.29 -1.12 5.74
N LEU A 218 27.40 -0.49 6.89
CA LEU A 218 26.26 -0.17 7.75
C LEU A 218 25.32 0.88 7.13
N LYS A 219 25.82 1.84 6.34
CA LYS A 219 24.97 2.76 5.56
C LYS A 219 24.16 2.00 4.50
N VAL A 220 24.83 1.09 3.74
CA VAL A 220 24.14 0.25 2.73
C VAL A 220 23.12 -0.68 3.40
N TYR A 221 23.48 -1.30 4.53
CA TYR A 221 22.55 -2.11 5.32
C TYR A 221 21.27 -1.33 5.68
N ARG A 222 21.44 -0.12 6.19
CA ARG A 222 20.30 0.75 6.56
C ARG A 222 19.45 1.12 5.35
N ALA A 223 20.10 1.50 4.24
CA ALA A 223 19.41 2.00 3.05
C ALA A 223 18.68 0.89 2.28
N VAL A 224 19.16 -0.34 2.28
CA VAL A 224 18.62 -1.43 1.46
C VAL A 224 17.91 -2.48 2.31
N VAL A 225 18.59 -3.06 3.27
CA VAL A 225 18.05 -4.23 4.00
C VAL A 225 17.06 -3.81 5.05
N LEU A 226 17.37 -2.81 5.87
CA LEU A 226 16.51 -2.34 6.95
C LEU A 226 15.25 -1.65 6.42
N THR A 227 15.35 -0.89 5.34
CA THR A 227 14.19 -0.28 4.67
C THR A 227 13.28 -1.34 4.06
N THR A 228 13.84 -2.40 3.47
CA THR A 228 13.04 -3.54 2.97
C THR A 228 12.34 -4.27 4.11
N LEU A 229 13.04 -4.51 5.23
CA LEU A 229 12.50 -5.18 6.40
C LEU A 229 11.31 -4.44 7.03
N LEU A 230 11.41 -3.11 7.12
CA LEU A 230 10.46 -2.25 7.82
C LEU A 230 9.55 -1.45 6.88
N TYR A 231 9.49 -1.83 5.60
CA TYR A 231 8.61 -1.17 4.63
C TYR A 231 7.15 -1.28 5.07
N ALA A 232 6.42 -0.16 5.06
CA ALA A 232 5.04 -0.02 5.52
C ALA A 232 4.82 -0.34 7.01
N SER A 233 5.88 -0.41 7.83
CA SER A 233 5.78 -0.71 9.26
C SER A 233 4.99 0.31 10.07
N GLU A 234 4.79 1.51 9.53
CA GLU A 234 3.94 2.56 10.10
C GLU A 234 2.46 2.17 10.21
N THR A 235 2.01 1.24 9.36
CA THR A 235 0.61 0.76 9.34
C THR A 235 0.41 -0.56 10.11
N TRP A 236 1.48 -1.17 10.61
CA TRP A 236 1.41 -2.49 11.20
C TRP A 236 0.87 -2.48 12.63
N THR A 237 0.03 -3.47 12.93
CA THR A 237 -0.31 -3.82 14.31
C THR A 237 0.64 -4.91 14.79
N VAL A 238 1.76 -4.51 15.40
CA VAL A 238 2.85 -5.41 15.77
C VAL A 238 2.61 -6.01 17.15
N TYR A 239 2.65 -7.34 17.26
CA TYR A 239 2.68 -8.07 18.53
C TYR A 239 4.13 -8.29 19.00
N THR A 240 4.33 -8.58 20.28
CA THR A 240 5.66 -8.83 20.83
C THR A 240 6.42 -9.94 20.11
N ARG A 241 5.72 -10.99 19.64
CA ARG A 241 6.31 -12.07 18.84
C ARG A 241 6.91 -11.56 17.53
N HIS A 242 6.21 -10.66 16.83
CA HIS A 242 6.67 -10.07 15.57
C HIS A 242 7.90 -9.18 15.80
N ALA A 243 7.86 -8.34 16.83
CA ALA A 243 9.00 -7.50 17.20
C ALA A 243 10.24 -8.34 17.53
N ARG A 244 10.07 -9.46 18.22
CA ARG A 244 11.17 -10.42 18.51
C ARG A 244 11.70 -11.05 17.23
N GLN A 245 10.84 -11.49 16.33
CA GLN A 245 11.22 -12.13 15.06
C GLN A 245 12.01 -11.15 14.14
N LEU A 246 11.51 -9.94 14.00
CA LEU A 246 12.19 -8.87 13.23
C LEU A 246 13.54 -8.50 13.88
N ASN A 247 13.57 -8.39 15.21
CA ASN A 247 14.80 -8.08 15.96
C ASN A 247 15.83 -9.19 15.83
N HIS A 248 15.40 -10.46 15.85
CA HIS A 248 16.31 -11.59 15.65
C HIS A 248 17.01 -11.49 14.29
N PHE A 249 16.27 -11.22 13.21
CA PHE A 249 16.85 -11.03 11.88
C PHE A 249 17.83 -9.84 11.85
N HIS A 250 17.43 -8.69 12.43
CA HIS A 250 18.26 -7.50 12.50
C HIS A 250 19.58 -7.77 13.23
N MET A 251 19.52 -8.37 14.40
CA MET A 251 20.69 -8.70 15.20
C MET A 251 21.61 -9.71 14.49
N SER A 252 21.05 -10.70 13.80
CA SER A 252 21.82 -11.68 13.01
C SER A 252 22.61 -11.00 11.87
N CYS A 253 21.99 -10.05 11.18
CA CYS A 253 22.65 -9.26 10.15
C CYS A 253 23.78 -8.39 10.73
N LEU A 254 23.52 -7.66 11.81
CA LEU A 254 24.52 -6.80 12.46
C LEU A 254 25.72 -7.60 12.99
N ARG A 255 25.50 -8.75 13.64
CA ARG A 255 26.59 -9.62 14.10
C ARG A 255 27.46 -10.09 12.93
N ARG A 256 26.87 -10.47 11.78
CA ARG A 256 27.61 -10.82 10.57
C ARG A 256 28.47 -9.67 10.06
N LEU A 257 27.93 -8.45 10.00
CA LEU A 257 28.64 -7.26 9.55
C LEU A 257 29.80 -6.89 10.48
N LEU A 258 29.61 -7.02 11.78
CA LEU A 258 30.60 -6.76 12.82
C LEU A 258 31.56 -7.94 13.05
N ARG A 259 31.36 -9.08 12.35
CA ARG A 259 32.12 -10.31 12.51
C ARG A 259 32.11 -10.88 13.94
N ILE A 260 31.01 -10.63 14.67
CA ILE A 260 30.80 -11.14 16.04
C ILE A 260 30.31 -12.58 15.96
N LYS A 261 30.98 -13.49 16.65
CA LYS A 261 30.60 -14.89 16.78
C LYS A 261 29.74 -15.10 18.04
N TRP A 262 28.99 -16.21 18.09
CA TRP A 262 28.18 -16.54 19.26
C TRP A 262 29.01 -16.79 20.54
N GLN A 263 30.24 -17.28 20.37
CA GLN A 263 31.20 -17.51 21.45
C GLN A 263 31.63 -16.22 22.17
N ASP A 264 31.59 -15.08 21.48
CA ASP A 264 32.01 -13.78 22.03
C ASP A 264 31.05 -13.29 23.12
N LYS A 265 29.86 -13.91 23.27
CA LYS A 265 28.82 -13.62 24.29
C LYS A 265 28.46 -12.12 24.40
N ILE A 266 28.64 -11.34 23.34
CA ILE A 266 28.38 -9.88 23.32
C ILE A 266 26.86 -9.64 23.38
N PRO A 267 26.37 -8.81 24.32
CA PRO A 267 24.94 -8.51 24.45
C PRO A 267 24.42 -7.68 23.27
N ASN A 268 23.12 -7.76 23.01
CA ASN A 268 22.49 -7.04 21.89
C ASN A 268 22.62 -5.51 21.99
N THR A 269 22.66 -4.96 23.18
CA THR A 269 22.86 -3.53 23.43
C THR A 269 24.19 -3.06 22.88
N GLU A 270 25.26 -3.78 23.17
CA GLU A 270 26.60 -3.47 22.71
C GLU A 270 26.74 -3.69 21.19
N VAL A 271 26.09 -4.69 20.61
CA VAL A 271 26.05 -4.86 19.14
C VAL A 271 25.43 -3.65 18.46
N LEU A 272 24.33 -3.12 19.02
CA LEU A 272 23.65 -1.92 18.48
C LEU A 272 24.54 -0.68 18.59
N GLU A 273 25.22 -0.49 19.70
CA GLU A 273 26.18 0.61 19.92
C GLU A 273 27.33 0.55 18.91
N ARG A 274 28.02 -0.60 18.81
CA ARG A 274 29.11 -0.81 17.84
C ARG A 274 28.67 -0.59 16.40
N ALA A 275 27.42 -0.95 16.06
CA ALA A 275 26.85 -0.74 14.75
C ALA A 275 26.31 0.70 14.54
N GLY A 276 26.16 1.51 15.59
CA GLY A 276 25.48 2.80 15.52
C GLY A 276 24.04 2.68 15.01
N GLN A 277 23.33 1.60 15.40
CA GLN A 277 21.97 1.29 14.95
C GLN A 277 20.98 1.33 16.13
N GLN A 278 19.72 1.59 15.81
CA GLN A 278 18.63 1.51 16.78
C GLN A 278 18.04 0.09 16.77
N SER A 279 17.46 -0.33 17.90
CA SER A 279 16.73 -1.59 17.95
C SER A 279 15.48 -1.53 17.05
N VAL A 280 15.06 -2.68 16.53
CA VAL A 280 13.81 -2.77 15.75
C VAL A 280 12.61 -2.28 16.56
N GLN A 281 12.56 -2.53 17.85
CA GLN A 281 11.50 -2.04 18.73
C GLN A 281 11.41 -0.51 18.73
N THR A 282 12.55 0.18 18.83
CA THR A 282 12.60 1.64 18.75
C THR A 282 12.13 2.15 17.38
N LEU A 283 12.52 1.47 16.30
CA LEU A 283 12.12 1.83 14.93
C LEU A 283 10.62 1.64 14.72
N LEU A 284 10.06 0.52 15.20
CA LEU A 284 8.62 0.22 15.15
C LEU A 284 7.77 1.19 15.98
N LEU A 285 8.34 1.84 16.98
CA LEU A 285 7.66 2.92 17.72
C LEU A 285 7.74 4.25 16.98
N LYS A 286 8.88 4.55 16.37
CA LYS A 286 9.12 5.85 15.71
C LYS A 286 8.38 6.00 14.37
N SER A 287 8.31 4.93 13.57
CA SER A 287 7.67 4.99 12.24
C SER A 287 6.18 5.35 12.31
N PRO A 288 5.33 4.66 13.08
CA PRO A 288 3.92 5.04 13.23
C PRO A 288 3.74 6.44 13.82
N ALA A 289 4.59 6.84 14.78
CA ALA A 289 4.53 8.16 15.40
C ALA A 289 4.78 9.28 14.39
N ARG A 290 5.81 9.12 13.56
CA ARG A 290 6.15 10.08 12.50
C ARG A 290 5.05 10.15 11.46
N TRP A 291 4.53 9.01 11.03
CA TRP A 291 3.45 8.93 10.05
C TRP A 291 2.17 9.57 10.59
N ALA A 292 1.76 9.25 11.80
CA ALA A 292 0.58 9.84 12.44
C ALA A 292 0.70 11.37 12.56
N GLY A 293 1.88 11.87 12.94
CA GLY A 293 2.14 13.31 12.97
C GLY A 293 2.08 13.97 11.58
N HIS A 294 2.52 13.28 10.53
CA HIS A 294 2.38 13.76 9.16
C HIS A 294 0.91 13.80 8.73
N VAL A 295 0.17 12.74 8.93
CA VAL A 295 -1.26 12.65 8.58
C VAL A 295 -2.10 13.65 9.36
N ALA A 296 -1.81 13.88 10.65
CA ALA A 296 -2.53 14.87 11.46
C ALA A 296 -2.41 16.30 10.90
N ARG A 297 -1.29 16.63 10.22
CA ARG A 297 -1.08 17.93 9.57
C ARG A 297 -1.66 18.07 8.17
N MET A 298 -2.18 16.98 7.59
CA MET A 298 -2.88 17.05 6.29
C MET A 298 -4.19 17.82 6.41
N SER A 299 -4.72 18.31 5.28
CA SER A 299 -6.06 18.88 5.20
C SER A 299 -7.14 17.84 5.54
N ASP A 300 -8.29 18.31 6.01
CA ASP A 300 -9.36 17.44 6.55
C ASP A 300 -10.08 16.61 5.49
N ASP A 301 -9.98 16.99 4.24
CA ASP A 301 -10.51 16.30 3.06
C ASP A 301 -9.66 15.09 2.63
N ARG A 302 -8.42 14.98 3.14
CA ARG A 302 -7.51 13.90 2.74
C ARG A 302 -7.91 12.59 3.39
N LEU A 303 -8.10 11.55 2.56
CA LEU A 303 -8.49 10.21 2.99
C LEU A 303 -7.61 9.61 4.12
N PRO A 304 -6.26 9.72 4.11
CA PRO A 304 -5.45 9.22 5.22
C PRO A 304 -5.81 9.88 6.56
N LYS A 305 -6.16 11.17 6.57
CA LYS A 305 -6.59 11.86 7.79
C LYS A 305 -7.97 11.41 8.24
N GLN A 306 -8.92 11.27 7.32
CA GLN A 306 -10.25 10.75 7.61
C GLN A 306 -10.16 9.34 8.21
N LEU A 307 -9.30 8.46 7.65
CA LEU A 307 -9.06 7.11 8.19
C LEU A 307 -8.43 7.11 9.59
N LEU A 308 -7.45 8.00 9.84
CA LEU A 308 -6.78 8.09 11.14
C LEU A 308 -7.75 8.53 12.25
N TYR A 309 -8.66 9.46 11.94
CA TYR A 309 -9.64 10.02 12.87
C TYR A 309 -11.00 9.32 12.81
N GLY A 310 -11.17 8.35 11.93
CA GLY A 310 -12.43 7.69 11.64
C GLY A 310 -12.58 6.30 12.25
N GLU A 311 -13.78 5.78 12.10
CA GLU A 311 -14.16 4.40 12.42
C GLU A 311 -15.15 3.92 11.38
N LEU A 312 -15.16 2.63 11.08
CA LEU A 312 -16.20 2.04 10.24
C LEU A 312 -17.57 2.26 10.89
N GLN A 313 -18.53 2.68 10.10
CA GLN A 313 -19.88 2.95 10.59
C GLN A 313 -20.57 1.65 11.00
N GLU A 314 -20.34 0.57 10.28
CA GLU A 314 -20.91 -0.75 10.49
C GLU A 314 -19.81 -1.75 10.87
N GLY A 315 -20.18 -2.71 11.73
CA GLY A 315 -19.30 -3.77 12.17
C GLY A 315 -19.05 -3.78 13.67
N LYS A 316 -18.74 -4.94 14.20
CA LYS A 316 -18.34 -5.13 15.60
C LYS A 316 -16.89 -5.64 15.64
N ARG A 317 -16.16 -5.20 16.65
CA ARG A 317 -14.84 -5.77 16.94
C ARG A 317 -14.98 -7.16 17.51
N THR A 318 -14.00 -8.02 17.19
CA THR A 318 -13.88 -9.31 17.88
C THR A 318 -13.63 -9.09 19.36
N VAL A 319 -14.36 -9.80 20.22
CA VAL A 319 -14.10 -9.88 21.65
C VAL A 319 -12.69 -10.50 21.85
N GLY A 320 -11.88 -9.90 22.71
CA GLY A 320 -10.48 -10.36 22.92
C GLY A 320 -9.44 -9.74 22.00
N GLY A 321 -9.82 -8.75 21.17
CA GLY A 321 -8.88 -7.94 20.40
C GLY A 321 -7.82 -7.32 21.31
N GLN A 322 -6.62 -7.16 20.76
CA GLN A 322 -5.37 -6.80 21.41
C GLN A 322 -5.51 -5.74 22.51
N LYS A 323 -5.36 -6.15 23.76
CA LYS A 323 -5.31 -5.24 24.93
C LYS A 323 -3.98 -4.51 25.06
N SER A 324 -2.90 -4.98 24.43
CA SER A 324 -1.54 -4.50 24.69
C SER A 324 -0.71 -4.07 23.48
N ALA A 325 -1.29 -3.77 22.32
CA ALA A 325 -0.52 -3.10 21.27
C ALA A 325 -0.10 -1.69 21.64
N SER A 326 -0.39 -1.24 22.82
CA SER A 326 -0.24 0.15 23.14
C SER A 326 0.19 0.44 24.54
N LYS A 327 1.35 0.04 24.86
CA LYS A 327 2.21 0.92 25.67
C LYS A 327 2.94 1.95 24.79
N THR A 328 2.51 2.11 23.53
CA THR A 328 2.94 3.21 22.67
C THR A 328 2.10 4.43 23.01
N PRO A 329 2.70 5.60 23.33
CA PRO A 329 1.96 6.81 23.71
C PRO A 329 0.92 7.28 22.67
N LEU A 330 0.99 6.77 21.43
CA LEU A 330 0.11 7.17 20.33
C LEU A 330 -1.12 6.29 20.16
N ASN A 331 -1.22 5.13 20.81
CA ASN A 331 -2.38 4.29 20.60
C ASN A 331 -2.71 3.31 21.70
N PRO A 332 -3.37 3.72 22.78
CA PRO A 332 -4.00 2.82 23.73
C PRO A 332 -5.08 1.94 23.09
N ARG A 333 -5.52 2.25 21.86
CA ARG A 333 -6.69 1.63 21.23
C ARG A 333 -6.61 1.62 19.70
N SER A 334 -5.43 1.33 19.11
CA SER A 334 -5.37 1.13 17.66
C SER A 334 -6.26 -0.06 17.33
N LYS A 335 -7.42 0.30 16.94
CA LYS A 335 -8.44 -0.58 16.48
C LYS A 335 -8.03 -0.96 15.08
N ASN A 336 -7.77 -2.22 14.83
CA ASN A 336 -7.67 -2.77 13.48
C ASN A 336 -8.93 -2.35 12.73
N CYS A 337 -8.85 -1.26 11.98
CA CYS A 337 -9.80 -0.95 10.95
C CYS A 337 -9.59 -2.03 9.89
N LYS A 338 -10.36 -3.11 9.97
CA LYS A 338 -10.36 -4.15 8.96
C LYS A 338 -11.14 -3.61 7.77
N LEU A 339 -10.43 -2.86 6.93
CA LEU A 339 -10.88 -2.60 5.57
C LEU A 339 -10.96 -3.95 4.86
N ARG A 340 -12.15 -4.31 4.40
CA ARG A 340 -12.32 -5.42 3.48
C ARG A 340 -11.96 -4.88 2.10
N LEU A 341 -10.81 -5.27 1.62
CA LEU A 341 -10.32 -4.86 0.33
C LEU A 341 -10.53 -6.01 -0.65
N THR A 342 -11.30 -5.75 -1.69
CA THR A 342 -11.21 -6.53 -2.91
C THR A 342 -10.34 -5.73 -3.86
N ILE A 343 -9.26 -6.32 -4.33
CA ILE A 343 -8.22 -5.62 -5.06
C ILE A 343 -8.09 -6.24 -6.44
N GLY A 344 -8.24 -5.42 -7.47
CA GLY A 344 -7.93 -5.76 -8.84
C GLY A 344 -6.67 -5.02 -9.32
N ARG A 345 -5.86 -5.68 -10.16
CA ARG A 345 -4.82 -5.06 -10.99
C ARG A 345 -5.30 -5.00 -12.43
N PHE A 346 -5.10 -3.87 -13.06
CA PHE A 346 -5.46 -3.63 -14.45
C PHE A 346 -4.22 -3.50 -15.32
#